data_a825b4108c283ae82d89c83b2f2a8e1c
#
_entry.id   a825b4108c283ae82d89c83b2f2a8e1c
#
_cell.length_a   1.000
_cell.length_b   1.000
_cell.length_c   1.000
_cell.angle_alpha   90.00
_cell.angle_beta   90.00
_cell.angle_gamma   90.00
#
_symmetry.space_group_name_H-M   'P 1'
#
loop_
_entity.id
_entity.type
_entity.pdbx_description
1 polymer ?
#
loop_
_entity_poly.entity_id
_entity_poly.type
_entity_poly.pdbx_seq_one_letter_code
_entity_poly.pdbx_strand_id
1 'polypeptide(L)'
;MKGQARFFNDGLILDSTINYNLFKLINEKLDKIYGENPDPAIEKRVRDEWVWIQQSETYFTILLLCDLTENLDDFDIPYSIRYSGNASFILYLLGITNINPLPPHYYCPNCHSVIWDYNAKSGIDLEKEKCCEKDGTIMSADGFNIPWQAHLLHKQNHHFYLSLPPNMYEETLDGLHEMGINNVNTHLNSATNKYRVIETNNITLHFNLPELCFDPPTLNSSDTETLVELARQYAFKTTPDLNVRINTFADVISYIGILRSDYTNDEKLKALINTFHYKPSELITCREDLYQYYVDHGCTERMAFKLMSNVRKGKNYLNNFPSQEMRTAKDKWVISFCEDVRYLPSKTDIIEDLFFNIACRTNTSPFESLITN
;
A
#
# COMPACT_ATOMS: atom_id res chain seq x y z
N MET A 1 -20.31 -8.27 -25.60
CA MET A 1 -20.74 -6.87 -25.83
C MET A 1 -21.51 -6.23 -24.67
N LYS A 2 -21.79 -6.91 -23.55
CA LYS A 2 -22.51 -6.32 -22.39
C LYS A 2 -21.59 -5.54 -21.41
N GLY A 3 -20.30 -5.82 -21.37
CA GLY A 3 -19.35 -5.11 -20.49
C GLY A 3 -18.91 -3.72 -20.95
N GLN A 4 -19.17 -3.36 -22.19
CA GLN A 4 -18.78 -2.06 -22.76
C GLN A 4 -19.61 -0.87 -22.27
N ALA A 5 -20.82 -1.10 -21.74
CA ALA A 5 -21.77 -0.03 -21.48
C ALA A 5 -21.63 0.66 -20.09
N ARG A 6 -20.83 0.08 -19.19
CA ARG A 6 -20.83 0.48 -17.78
C ARG A 6 -20.29 1.87 -17.49
N PHE A 7 -19.23 2.28 -18.19
CA PHE A 7 -18.57 3.56 -17.95
C PHE A 7 -18.66 4.57 -19.08
N PHE A 8 -19.26 4.17 -20.21
CA PHE A 8 -19.36 5.02 -21.41
C PHE A 8 -20.43 6.13 -21.33
N ASN A 9 -21.37 6.03 -20.41
CA ASN A 9 -22.44 7.03 -20.30
C ASN A 9 -21.98 8.39 -19.75
N ASP A 10 -20.76 8.48 -19.19
CA ASP A 10 -20.25 9.70 -18.56
C ASP A 10 -19.17 10.43 -19.39
N GLY A 11 -19.09 10.20 -20.69
CA GLY A 11 -18.21 10.95 -21.59
C GLY A 11 -16.72 10.58 -21.53
N LEU A 12 -16.38 9.38 -21.01
CA LEU A 12 -15.02 8.86 -21.05
C LEU A 12 -14.64 8.50 -22.49
N ILE A 13 -13.73 9.26 -23.09
CA ILE A 13 -13.21 9.02 -24.44
C ILE A 13 -12.06 8.03 -24.35
N LEU A 14 -12.18 6.90 -25.03
CA LEU A 14 -11.11 5.94 -25.23
C LEU A 14 -10.36 6.30 -26.54
N ASP A 15 -9.34 7.14 -26.39
CA ASP A 15 -8.63 7.71 -27.56
C ASP A 15 -7.69 6.72 -28.29
N SER A 16 -7.44 5.53 -27.73
CA SER A 16 -6.53 4.55 -28.34
C SER A 16 -6.94 3.10 -28.04
N THR A 17 -6.45 2.17 -28.87
CA THR A 17 -6.59 0.72 -28.67
C THR A 17 -5.97 0.28 -27.34
N ILE A 18 -4.87 0.92 -26.94
CA ILE A 18 -4.15 0.65 -25.68
C ILE A 18 -5.04 0.96 -24.47
N ASN A 19 -5.65 2.14 -24.44
CA ASN A 19 -6.59 2.52 -23.38
C ASN A 19 -7.78 1.57 -23.27
N TYR A 20 -8.29 1.14 -24.42
CA TYR A 20 -9.38 0.17 -24.49
C TYR A 20 -8.98 -1.19 -23.91
N ASN A 21 -7.81 -1.70 -24.24
CA ASN A 21 -7.33 -2.99 -23.75
C ASN A 21 -7.08 -2.96 -22.24
N LEU A 22 -6.43 -1.93 -21.72
CA LEU A 22 -6.22 -1.77 -20.29
C LEU A 22 -7.54 -1.65 -19.53
N PHE A 23 -8.47 -0.84 -20.03
CA PHE A 23 -9.79 -0.70 -19.42
C PHE A 23 -10.57 -2.02 -19.38
N LYS A 24 -10.51 -2.79 -20.48
CA LYS A 24 -11.12 -4.12 -20.56
C LYS A 24 -10.52 -5.06 -19.52
N LEU A 25 -9.19 -5.09 -19.40
CA LEU A 25 -8.48 -5.92 -18.44
C LEU A 25 -8.87 -5.55 -16.99
N ILE A 26 -8.94 -4.26 -16.66
CA ILE A 26 -9.39 -3.78 -15.34
C ILE A 26 -10.80 -4.30 -15.02
N ASN A 27 -11.74 -4.21 -15.98
CA ASN A 27 -13.11 -4.69 -15.75
C ASN A 27 -13.16 -6.22 -15.58
N GLU A 28 -12.41 -6.98 -16.37
CA GLU A 28 -12.33 -8.44 -16.23
C GLU A 28 -11.81 -8.85 -14.85
N LYS A 29 -10.78 -8.18 -14.36
CA LYS A 29 -10.22 -8.42 -13.01
C LYS A 29 -11.19 -7.99 -11.91
N LEU A 30 -11.87 -6.85 -12.08
CA LEU A 30 -12.89 -6.37 -11.15
C LEU A 30 -14.08 -7.35 -11.06
N ASP A 31 -14.60 -7.78 -12.21
CA ASP A 31 -15.72 -8.70 -12.28
C ASP A 31 -15.38 -10.08 -11.68
N LYS A 32 -14.14 -10.51 -11.79
CA LYS A 32 -13.67 -11.76 -11.19
C LYS A 32 -13.77 -11.73 -9.66
N ILE A 33 -13.46 -10.60 -9.02
CA ILE A 33 -13.43 -10.47 -7.55
C ILE A 33 -14.79 -10.01 -7.01
N TYR A 34 -15.34 -8.94 -7.57
CA TYR A 34 -16.50 -8.23 -7.04
C TYR A 34 -17.78 -8.38 -7.90
N GLY A 35 -17.70 -9.18 -8.95
CA GLY A 35 -18.82 -9.48 -9.84
C GLY A 35 -19.19 -8.34 -10.80
N GLU A 36 -20.14 -8.63 -11.70
CA GLU A 36 -20.57 -7.68 -12.72
C GLU A 36 -21.27 -6.42 -12.13
N ASN A 37 -21.73 -6.43 -10.90
CA ASN A 37 -22.38 -5.31 -10.23
C ASN A 37 -21.71 -5.05 -8.87
N PRO A 38 -20.46 -4.51 -8.87
CA PRO A 38 -19.75 -4.25 -7.65
C PRO A 38 -20.45 -3.20 -6.79
N ASP A 39 -20.10 -3.18 -5.50
CA ASP A 39 -20.54 -2.13 -4.59
C ASP A 39 -20.25 -0.73 -5.18
N PRO A 40 -21.19 0.25 -5.08
CA PRO A 40 -21.02 1.58 -5.64
C PRO A 40 -19.75 2.32 -5.19
N ALA A 41 -19.23 2.04 -3.98
CA ALA A 41 -18.00 2.62 -3.49
C ALA A 41 -16.78 2.07 -4.23
N ILE A 42 -16.78 0.77 -4.56
CA ILE A 42 -15.76 0.11 -5.37
C ILE A 42 -15.78 0.66 -6.80
N GLU A 43 -16.97 0.70 -7.40
CA GLU A 43 -17.16 1.24 -8.75
C GLU A 43 -16.67 2.69 -8.86
N LYS A 44 -17.04 3.53 -7.88
CA LYS A 44 -16.59 4.91 -7.81
C LYS A 44 -15.06 5.00 -7.72
N ARG A 45 -14.42 4.15 -6.90
CA ARG A 45 -12.96 4.14 -6.75
C ARG A 45 -12.26 3.80 -8.07
N VAL A 46 -12.70 2.77 -8.79
CA VAL A 46 -12.17 2.41 -10.10
C VAL A 46 -12.33 3.55 -11.10
N ARG A 47 -13.51 4.18 -11.14
CA ARG A 47 -13.79 5.32 -12.02
C ARG A 47 -12.87 6.50 -11.75
N ASP A 48 -12.72 6.90 -10.50
CA ASP A 48 -11.89 8.03 -10.10
C ASP A 48 -10.42 7.79 -10.46
N GLU A 49 -9.91 6.58 -10.23
CA GLU A 49 -8.54 6.21 -10.60
C GLU A 49 -8.35 6.09 -12.11
N TRP A 50 -9.33 5.57 -12.85
CA TRP A 50 -9.27 5.48 -14.30
C TRP A 50 -9.18 6.85 -14.96
N VAL A 51 -10.02 7.81 -14.54
CA VAL A 51 -9.96 9.20 -15.02
C VAL A 51 -8.57 9.79 -14.81
N TRP A 52 -7.97 9.52 -13.66
CA TRP A 52 -6.62 9.97 -13.36
C TRP A 52 -5.56 9.29 -14.23
N ILE A 53 -5.63 7.98 -14.48
CA ILE A 53 -4.72 7.24 -15.37
C ILE A 53 -4.73 7.87 -16.77
N GLN A 54 -5.91 8.20 -17.30
CA GLN A 54 -6.06 8.89 -18.59
C GLN A 54 -5.40 10.27 -18.58
N GLN A 55 -5.61 11.05 -17.50
CA GLN A 55 -5.05 12.41 -17.39
C GLN A 55 -3.54 12.45 -17.18
N SER A 56 -2.98 11.43 -16.54
CA SER A 56 -1.55 11.30 -16.24
C SER A 56 -0.76 10.61 -17.36
N GLU A 57 -1.45 10.03 -18.35
CA GLU A 57 -0.86 9.27 -19.45
C GLU A 57 0.01 8.09 -18.99
N THR A 58 -0.32 7.50 -17.81
CA THR A 58 0.44 6.39 -17.21
C THR A 58 0.04 5.00 -17.74
N TYR A 59 -0.94 4.92 -18.62
CA TYR A 59 -1.49 3.66 -19.14
C TYR A 59 -0.45 2.73 -19.77
N PHE A 60 0.52 3.27 -20.52
CA PHE A 60 1.58 2.46 -21.11
C PHE A 60 2.49 1.83 -20.04
N THR A 61 2.87 2.63 -19.04
CA THR A 61 3.68 2.13 -17.91
C THR A 61 2.95 1.05 -17.14
N ILE A 62 1.63 1.19 -16.94
CA ILE A 62 0.81 0.19 -16.24
C ILE A 62 0.76 -1.13 -17.04
N LEU A 63 0.57 -1.09 -18.36
CA LEU A 63 0.59 -2.29 -19.19
C LEU A 63 1.95 -2.99 -19.14
N LEU A 64 3.04 -2.23 -19.24
CA LEU A 64 4.39 -2.77 -19.12
C LEU A 64 4.60 -3.45 -17.75
N LEU A 65 4.07 -2.87 -16.67
CA LEU A 65 4.14 -3.50 -15.35
C LEU A 65 3.27 -4.75 -15.25
N CYS A 66 2.10 -4.81 -15.92
CA CYS A 66 1.31 -6.04 -16.00
C CYS A 66 2.12 -7.17 -16.65
N ASP A 67 2.70 -6.92 -17.84
CA ASP A 67 3.49 -7.91 -18.54
C ASP A 67 4.71 -8.35 -17.70
N LEU A 68 5.35 -7.42 -17.00
CA LEU A 68 6.50 -7.72 -16.14
C LEU A 68 6.09 -8.56 -14.93
N THR A 69 5.00 -8.21 -14.24
CA THR A 69 4.55 -8.96 -13.05
C THR A 69 4.02 -10.34 -13.42
N GLU A 70 3.32 -10.50 -14.55
CA GLU A 70 2.93 -11.82 -15.05
C GLU A 70 4.16 -12.73 -15.30
N ASN A 71 5.23 -12.19 -15.90
CA ASN A 71 6.48 -12.94 -16.08
C ASN A 71 7.14 -13.29 -14.74
N LEU A 72 7.16 -12.37 -13.77
CA LEU A 72 7.74 -12.65 -12.45
C LEU A 72 6.94 -13.72 -11.70
N ASP A 73 5.61 -13.69 -11.79
CA ASP A 73 4.72 -14.71 -11.20
C ASP A 73 4.88 -16.07 -11.88
N ASP A 74 5.03 -16.14 -13.20
CA ASP A 74 5.25 -17.38 -13.95
C ASP A 74 6.56 -18.11 -13.54
N PHE A 75 7.54 -17.36 -13.06
CA PHE A 75 8.81 -17.90 -12.57
C PHE A 75 8.92 -17.96 -11.03
N ASP A 76 7.81 -17.75 -10.31
CA ASP A 76 7.79 -17.71 -8.83
C ASP A 76 8.81 -16.72 -8.24
N ILE A 77 9.08 -15.60 -8.92
CA ILE A 77 10.03 -14.58 -8.48
C ILE A 77 9.31 -13.60 -7.55
N PRO A 78 9.69 -13.49 -6.27
CA PRO A 78 9.09 -12.52 -5.38
C PRO A 78 9.45 -11.08 -5.79
N TYR A 79 8.46 -10.20 -5.79
CA TYR A 79 8.65 -8.78 -6.08
C TYR A 79 7.80 -7.89 -5.18
N SER A 80 8.13 -6.60 -5.18
CA SER A 80 7.30 -5.56 -4.58
C SER A 80 7.31 -4.32 -5.46
N ILE A 81 6.15 -3.77 -5.76
CA ILE A 81 6.02 -2.54 -6.55
C ILE A 81 5.41 -1.45 -5.68
N ARG A 82 6.20 -0.38 -5.47
CA ARG A 82 5.78 0.83 -4.79
C ARG A 82 5.49 1.93 -5.80
N TYR A 83 4.40 2.61 -5.59
CA TYR A 83 3.97 3.71 -6.44
C TYR A 83 4.05 5.06 -5.70
N SER A 84 4.64 6.08 -6.32
CA SER A 84 4.80 7.41 -5.70
C SER A 84 3.48 8.11 -5.36
N GLY A 85 2.39 7.74 -6.04
CA GLY A 85 1.02 8.22 -5.82
C GLY A 85 0.26 7.51 -4.71
N ASN A 86 0.94 6.69 -3.91
CA ASN A 86 0.35 5.84 -2.90
C ASN A 86 -0.40 4.62 -3.50
N ALA A 87 -1.11 3.83 -2.67
CA ALA A 87 -1.79 2.63 -3.14
C ALA A 87 -2.93 2.95 -4.12
N SER A 88 -2.92 2.29 -5.27
CA SER A 88 -3.96 2.34 -6.29
C SER A 88 -4.74 1.04 -6.30
N PHE A 89 -6.06 1.12 -6.29
CA PHE A 89 -6.93 -0.04 -6.37
C PHE A 89 -6.88 -0.70 -7.76
N ILE A 90 -6.71 0.09 -8.82
CA ILE A 90 -6.51 -0.45 -10.17
C ILE A 90 -5.21 -1.26 -10.25
N LEU A 91 -4.10 -0.78 -9.66
CA LEU A 91 -2.84 -1.54 -9.63
C LEU A 91 -3.00 -2.86 -8.85
N TYR A 92 -3.79 -2.86 -7.77
CA TYR A 92 -4.15 -4.08 -7.04
C TYR A 92 -4.97 -5.04 -7.90
N LEU A 93 -6.03 -4.57 -8.57
CA LEU A 93 -6.85 -5.40 -9.45
C LEU A 93 -6.03 -6.06 -10.56
N LEU A 94 -5.03 -5.35 -11.08
CA LEU A 94 -4.13 -5.83 -12.13
C LEU A 94 -3.04 -6.78 -11.63
N GLY A 95 -2.91 -7.00 -10.31
CA GLY A 95 -1.86 -7.82 -9.73
C GLY A 95 -0.48 -7.15 -9.67
N ILE A 96 -0.41 -5.84 -9.97
CA ILE A 96 0.86 -5.09 -9.92
C ILE A 96 1.33 -4.86 -8.48
N THR A 97 0.41 -4.68 -7.54
CA THR A 97 0.67 -4.54 -6.10
C THR A 97 -0.18 -5.51 -5.31
N ASN A 98 0.34 -5.98 -4.19
CA ASN A 98 -0.37 -6.87 -3.28
C ASN A 98 -1.25 -6.13 -2.25
N ILE A 99 -1.33 -4.79 -2.34
CA ILE A 99 -2.06 -3.99 -1.36
C ILE A 99 -3.42 -3.56 -1.91
N ASN A 100 -4.49 -4.10 -1.34
CA ASN A 100 -5.82 -3.59 -1.54
C ASN A 100 -6.03 -2.30 -0.70
N PRO A 101 -6.11 -1.11 -1.31
CA PRO A 101 -6.22 0.14 -0.56
C PRO A 101 -7.62 0.44 -0.04
N LEU A 102 -8.62 -0.36 -0.40
CA LEU A 102 -10.00 -0.16 0.06
C LEU A 102 -10.10 -0.27 1.60
N PRO A 103 -11.15 0.26 2.20
CA PRO A 103 -11.45 -0.03 3.61
C PRO A 103 -11.55 -1.54 3.86
N PRO A 104 -11.26 -2.02 5.08
CA PRO A 104 -11.40 -3.42 5.42
C PRO A 104 -12.80 -3.94 5.10
N HIS A 105 -12.86 -5.09 4.44
CA HIS A 105 -14.11 -5.68 4.00
C HIS A 105 -13.99 -7.18 3.78
N TYR A 106 -15.12 -7.83 3.80
CA TYR A 106 -15.28 -9.21 3.31
C TYR A 106 -15.87 -9.18 1.92
N TYR A 107 -15.45 -10.09 1.06
CA TYR A 107 -16.12 -10.37 -0.20
C TYR A 107 -16.35 -11.87 -0.36
N CYS A 108 -17.50 -12.23 -0.91
CA CYS A 108 -17.82 -13.62 -1.19
C CYS A 108 -17.25 -14.03 -2.55
N PRO A 109 -16.37 -15.04 -2.65
CA PRO A 109 -15.83 -15.47 -3.93
C PRO A 109 -16.86 -16.11 -4.87
N ASN A 110 -18.02 -16.49 -4.36
CA ASN A 110 -19.08 -17.13 -5.14
C ASN A 110 -20.16 -16.13 -5.61
N CYS A 111 -20.76 -15.38 -4.68
CA CYS A 111 -21.85 -14.45 -5.03
C CYS A 111 -21.43 -12.98 -5.10
N HIS A 112 -20.16 -12.66 -4.87
CA HIS A 112 -19.54 -11.34 -4.93
C HIS A 112 -20.16 -10.29 -4.00
N SER A 113 -20.94 -10.71 -2.98
CA SER A 113 -21.44 -9.76 -1.98
C SER A 113 -20.29 -9.22 -1.13
N VAL A 114 -20.35 -7.95 -0.79
CA VAL A 114 -19.35 -7.23 0.01
C VAL A 114 -19.97 -6.81 1.34
N ILE A 115 -19.18 -6.96 2.43
CA ILE A 115 -19.51 -6.49 3.77
C ILE A 115 -18.37 -5.62 4.27
N TRP A 116 -18.60 -4.32 4.42
CA TRP A 116 -17.62 -3.36 4.93
C TRP A 116 -17.47 -3.45 6.45
N ASP A 117 -16.23 -3.35 6.94
CA ASP A 117 -15.92 -3.15 8.36
C ASP A 117 -15.08 -1.89 8.54
N TYR A 118 -15.74 -0.78 8.86
CA TYR A 118 -15.08 0.51 9.09
C TYR A 118 -14.42 0.64 10.47
N ASN A 119 -14.58 -0.33 11.37
CA ASN A 119 -13.95 -0.35 12.69
C ASN A 119 -12.57 -0.99 12.62
N ALA A 120 -12.39 -1.99 11.77
CA ALA A 120 -11.09 -2.58 11.51
C ALA A 120 -10.19 -1.59 10.74
N LYS A 121 -8.89 -1.74 10.88
CA LYS A 121 -7.88 -0.93 10.17
C LYS A 121 -7.10 -1.70 9.12
N SER A 122 -7.24 -3.03 9.13
CA SER A 122 -6.66 -3.95 8.16
C SER A 122 -7.60 -5.13 7.94
N GLY A 123 -7.71 -5.59 6.71
CA GLY A 123 -8.46 -6.80 6.37
C GLY A 123 -7.88 -8.06 7.00
N ILE A 124 -6.57 -8.06 7.30
CA ILE A 124 -5.90 -9.17 7.99
C ILE A 124 -6.41 -9.34 9.43
N ASP A 125 -6.89 -8.25 10.04
CA ASP A 125 -7.42 -8.23 11.42
C ASP A 125 -8.90 -8.65 11.50
N LEU A 126 -9.55 -8.93 10.38
CA LEU A 126 -10.92 -9.38 10.31
C LEU A 126 -11.05 -10.88 10.66
N GLU A 127 -12.23 -11.29 11.12
CA GLU A 127 -12.54 -12.68 11.43
C GLU A 127 -12.41 -13.57 10.19
N LYS A 128 -11.67 -14.66 10.27
CA LYS A 128 -11.35 -15.52 9.12
C LYS A 128 -12.49 -16.43 8.65
N GLU A 129 -13.37 -16.85 9.56
CA GLU A 129 -14.44 -17.83 9.27
C GLU A 129 -15.79 -17.17 9.02
N LYS A 130 -15.80 -15.94 8.49
CA LYS A 130 -17.03 -15.24 8.16
C LYS A 130 -17.74 -15.93 7.00
N CYS A 131 -18.94 -16.46 7.25
CA CYS A 131 -19.76 -17.06 6.21
C CYS A 131 -20.66 -16.03 5.51
N CYS A 132 -20.80 -16.16 4.20
CA CYS A 132 -21.74 -15.39 3.41
C CYS A 132 -23.19 -15.75 3.77
N GLU A 133 -24.02 -14.78 4.08
CA GLU A 133 -25.43 -14.98 4.42
C GLU A 133 -26.28 -15.50 3.25
N LYS A 134 -25.84 -15.29 2.01
CA LYS A 134 -26.58 -15.67 0.81
C LYS A 134 -26.39 -17.14 0.42
N ASP A 135 -25.19 -17.67 0.58
CA ASP A 135 -24.84 -18.99 0.04
C ASP A 135 -23.99 -19.87 0.99
N GLY A 136 -23.65 -19.35 2.19
CA GLY A 136 -22.87 -20.07 3.18
C GLY A 136 -21.38 -20.22 2.87
N THR A 137 -20.88 -19.64 1.77
CA THR A 137 -19.46 -19.68 1.40
C THR A 137 -18.63 -18.89 2.40
N ILE A 138 -17.44 -19.38 2.77
CA ILE A 138 -16.50 -18.60 3.58
C ILE A 138 -16.04 -17.40 2.75
N MET A 139 -16.21 -16.21 3.31
CA MET A 139 -15.84 -14.95 2.67
C MET A 139 -14.34 -14.68 2.83
N SER A 140 -13.76 -14.09 1.81
CA SER A 140 -12.39 -13.57 1.89
C SER A 140 -12.38 -12.20 2.54
N ALA A 141 -11.38 -11.93 3.39
CA ALA A 141 -11.17 -10.66 4.07
C ALA A 141 -10.02 -9.90 3.43
N ASP A 142 -10.17 -8.58 3.19
CA ASP A 142 -9.16 -7.76 2.54
C ASP A 142 -9.31 -6.27 2.91
N GLY A 143 -8.34 -5.44 2.46
CA GLY A 143 -8.37 -3.99 2.59
C GLY A 143 -7.48 -3.43 3.70
N PHE A 144 -6.73 -2.36 3.38
CA PHE A 144 -5.79 -1.71 4.29
C PHE A 144 -6.15 -0.26 4.62
N ASN A 145 -7.30 0.20 4.14
CA ASN A 145 -7.80 1.57 4.37
C ASN A 145 -6.75 2.64 4.05
N ILE A 146 -6.22 2.63 2.84
CA ILE A 146 -5.21 3.58 2.39
C ILE A 146 -5.87 4.64 1.51
N PRO A 147 -5.82 5.92 1.90
CA PRO A 147 -6.44 6.99 1.11
C PRO A 147 -5.73 7.15 -0.23
N TRP A 148 -6.51 7.32 -1.29
CA TRP A 148 -5.97 7.58 -2.62
C TRP A 148 -5.53 9.04 -2.75
N GLN A 149 -4.27 9.24 -3.10
CA GLN A 149 -3.64 10.56 -3.14
C GLN A 149 -3.00 10.91 -4.50
N ALA A 150 -3.06 10.00 -5.48
CA ALA A 150 -2.41 10.19 -6.77
C ALA A 150 -2.91 11.44 -7.50
N HIS A 151 -4.20 11.73 -7.43
CA HIS A 151 -4.83 12.91 -8.05
C HIS A 151 -4.36 14.25 -7.44
N LEU A 152 -3.72 14.21 -6.27
CA LEU A 152 -3.18 15.39 -5.58
C LEU A 152 -1.72 15.69 -5.97
N LEU A 153 -1.06 14.76 -6.68
CA LEU A 153 0.29 14.92 -7.19
C LEU A 153 0.30 15.70 -8.51
N HIS A 154 1.44 16.33 -8.81
CA HIS A 154 1.67 16.88 -10.15
C HIS A 154 1.88 15.75 -11.16
N LYS A 155 1.40 15.92 -12.40
CA LYS A 155 1.48 14.92 -13.49
C LYS A 155 2.88 14.34 -13.74
N GLN A 156 3.95 15.05 -13.40
CA GLN A 156 5.34 14.63 -13.61
C GLN A 156 5.95 13.81 -12.46
N ASN A 157 5.21 13.57 -11.37
CA ASN A 157 5.73 12.95 -10.16
C ASN A 157 5.23 11.51 -9.95
N HIS A 158 4.90 10.82 -11.05
CA HIS A 158 4.41 9.44 -10.99
C HIS A 158 5.55 8.48 -11.32
N HIS A 159 6.10 7.85 -10.29
CA HIS A 159 7.19 6.90 -10.41
C HIS A 159 6.78 5.57 -9.79
N PHE A 160 7.24 4.48 -10.41
CA PHE A 160 7.10 3.12 -9.91
C PHE A 160 8.48 2.63 -9.47
N TYR A 161 8.51 1.91 -8.35
CA TYR A 161 9.73 1.36 -7.77
C TYR A 161 9.54 -0.15 -7.60
N LEU A 162 10.18 -0.93 -8.44
CA LEU A 162 10.18 -2.38 -8.37
C LEU A 162 11.38 -2.86 -7.54
N SER A 163 11.13 -3.67 -6.52
CA SER A 163 12.13 -4.34 -5.72
C SER A 163 12.16 -5.82 -6.08
N LEU A 164 13.36 -6.36 -6.29
CA LEU A 164 13.62 -7.75 -6.68
C LEU A 164 14.76 -8.32 -5.83
N PRO A 165 14.81 -9.67 -5.64
CA PRO A 165 15.98 -10.33 -5.07
C PRO A 165 17.24 -10.07 -5.92
N PRO A 166 18.42 -9.82 -5.33
CA PRO A 166 19.63 -9.48 -6.07
C PRO A 166 20.13 -10.54 -7.05
N ASN A 167 19.83 -11.82 -6.76
CA ASN A 167 20.19 -12.93 -7.65
C ASN A 167 19.36 -12.96 -8.94
N MET A 168 18.26 -12.18 -9.04
CA MET A 168 17.39 -12.11 -10.22
C MET A 168 17.75 -10.97 -11.18
N TYR A 169 18.90 -10.29 -10.93
CA TYR A 169 19.29 -9.10 -11.69
C TYR A 169 19.46 -9.36 -13.19
N GLU A 170 20.26 -10.36 -13.55
CA GLU A 170 20.58 -10.66 -14.96
C GLU A 170 19.34 -11.14 -15.70
N GLU A 171 18.55 -12.06 -15.11
CA GLU A 171 17.32 -12.59 -15.71
C GLU A 171 16.27 -11.50 -15.91
N THR A 172 16.15 -10.57 -14.98
CA THR A 172 15.23 -9.44 -15.13
C THR A 172 15.69 -8.48 -16.23
N LEU A 173 16.99 -8.22 -16.36
CA LEU A 173 17.51 -7.41 -17.44
C LEU A 173 17.27 -8.05 -18.80
N ASP A 174 17.50 -9.34 -18.92
CA ASP A 174 17.26 -10.10 -20.16
C ASP A 174 15.77 -10.05 -20.52
N GLY A 175 14.87 -10.28 -19.56
CA GLY A 175 13.43 -10.14 -19.77
C GLY A 175 13.02 -8.74 -20.20
N LEU A 176 13.57 -7.68 -19.61
CA LEU A 176 13.31 -6.30 -20.05
C LEU A 176 13.78 -6.04 -21.50
N HIS A 177 14.94 -6.59 -21.87
CA HIS A 177 15.43 -6.50 -23.26
C HIS A 177 14.53 -7.24 -24.23
N GLU A 178 14.02 -8.42 -23.88
CA GLU A 178 13.05 -9.18 -24.69
C GLU A 178 11.73 -8.40 -24.86
N MET A 179 11.30 -7.65 -23.87
CA MET A 179 10.16 -6.75 -23.93
C MET A 179 10.45 -5.46 -24.73
N GLY A 180 11.64 -5.32 -25.34
CA GLY A 180 12.04 -4.17 -26.15
C GLY A 180 12.53 -2.97 -25.37
N ILE A 181 12.77 -3.10 -24.05
CA ILE A 181 13.28 -2.04 -23.17
C ILE A 181 14.81 -2.05 -23.23
N ASN A 182 15.39 -1.41 -24.24
CA ASN A 182 16.84 -1.45 -24.50
C ASN A 182 17.63 -0.30 -23.83
N ASN A 183 16.96 0.74 -23.36
CA ASN A 183 17.62 1.91 -22.76
C ASN A 183 17.61 1.82 -21.21
N VAL A 184 18.27 0.80 -20.70
CA VAL A 184 18.37 0.59 -19.26
C VAL A 184 19.66 1.21 -18.73
N ASN A 185 19.57 2.29 -17.96
CA ASN A 185 20.70 2.91 -17.28
C ASN A 185 20.87 2.27 -15.89
N THR A 186 21.93 1.49 -15.73
CA THR A 186 22.25 0.85 -14.45
C THR A 186 23.21 1.69 -13.63
N HIS A 187 22.83 2.01 -12.40
CA HIS A 187 23.71 2.69 -11.44
C HIS A 187 23.86 1.83 -10.20
N LEU A 188 25.08 1.33 -9.97
CA LEU A 188 25.43 0.72 -8.68
C LEU A 188 25.67 1.82 -7.66
N ASN A 189 24.86 1.86 -6.61
CA ASN A 189 25.16 2.68 -5.45
C ASN A 189 26.14 1.91 -4.54
N SER A 190 27.44 2.23 -4.63
CA SER A 190 28.51 1.57 -3.89
C SER A 190 28.38 1.71 -2.36
N ALA A 191 27.63 2.68 -1.87
CA ALA A 191 27.44 2.87 -0.43
C ALA A 191 26.37 1.94 0.15
N THR A 192 25.43 1.45 -0.67
CA THR A 192 24.28 0.66 -0.22
C THR A 192 24.18 -0.71 -0.89
N ASN A 193 25.13 -1.06 -1.79
CA ASN A 193 25.06 -2.24 -2.66
C ASN A 193 23.71 -2.39 -3.40
N LYS A 194 23.07 -1.27 -3.71
CA LYS A 194 21.78 -1.22 -4.38
C LYS A 194 21.96 -0.92 -5.86
N TYR A 195 21.44 -1.77 -6.72
CA TYR A 195 21.38 -1.49 -8.15
C TYR A 195 20.12 -0.67 -8.43
N ARG A 196 20.27 0.37 -9.20
CA ARG A 196 19.17 1.18 -9.69
C ARG A 196 19.18 1.15 -11.20
N VAL A 197 18.09 0.67 -11.78
CA VAL A 197 17.84 0.73 -13.21
C VAL A 197 16.81 1.83 -13.43
N ILE A 198 17.15 2.83 -14.21
CA ILE A 198 16.23 3.94 -14.51
C ILE A 198 15.87 3.82 -15.98
N GLU A 199 14.59 3.74 -16.24
CA GLU A 199 14.07 3.75 -17.59
C GLU A 199 13.27 5.02 -17.88
N THR A 200 13.12 5.35 -19.17
CA THR A 200 12.50 6.57 -19.68
C THR A 200 10.99 6.70 -19.39
N ASN A 201 10.34 5.62 -18.94
CA ASN A 201 8.90 5.56 -18.69
C ASN A 201 8.49 5.68 -17.23
N ASN A 202 9.27 6.41 -16.42
CA ASN A 202 9.02 6.63 -14.99
C ASN A 202 9.06 5.35 -14.11
N ILE A 203 9.69 4.29 -14.59
CA ILE A 203 9.95 3.07 -13.81
C ILE A 203 11.37 3.13 -13.26
N THR A 204 11.52 2.86 -11.99
CA THR A 204 12.80 2.70 -11.33
C THR A 204 12.86 1.30 -10.73
N LEU A 205 13.80 0.48 -11.16
CA LEU A 205 14.04 -0.83 -10.61
C LEU A 205 15.07 -0.75 -9.48
N HIS A 206 14.75 -1.38 -8.37
CA HIS A 206 15.65 -1.53 -7.23
C HIS A 206 15.91 -3.01 -7.00
N PHE A 207 17.14 -3.44 -7.12
CA PHE A 207 17.54 -4.77 -6.71
C PHE A 207 18.02 -4.69 -5.26
N ASN A 208 17.12 -4.89 -4.33
CA ASN A 208 17.42 -4.91 -2.91
C ASN A 208 17.17 -6.30 -2.36
N LEU A 209 18.16 -6.85 -1.62
CA LEU A 209 17.75 -7.68 -0.52
C LEU A 209 17.12 -6.74 0.51
N PRO A 210 15.91 -7.02 0.97
CA PRO A 210 15.45 -6.43 2.21
C PRO A 210 16.54 -6.68 3.24
N GLU A 211 16.88 -5.66 4.05
CA GLU A 211 17.75 -5.85 5.19
C GLU A 211 17.10 -6.89 6.10
N LEU A 212 17.53 -8.13 5.92
CA LEU A 212 17.02 -9.27 6.67
C LEU A 212 17.57 -9.15 8.08
N CYS A 213 16.81 -8.53 8.96
CA CYS A 213 17.16 -8.45 10.37
C CYS A 213 17.02 -9.80 11.11
N PHE A 214 16.58 -10.89 10.45
CA PHE A 214 16.23 -12.14 11.15
C PHE A 214 16.54 -13.40 10.38
N ASP A 215 17.00 -14.42 11.11
CA ASP A 215 16.80 -15.79 10.69
C ASP A 215 15.29 -16.09 10.73
N PRO A 216 14.70 -16.52 9.64
CA PRO A 216 13.28 -16.80 9.63
C PRO A 216 13.01 -17.93 10.63
N PRO A 217 12.01 -17.80 11.52
CA PRO A 217 11.45 -18.99 12.12
C PRO A 217 10.97 -19.88 10.98
N THR A 218 11.06 -21.18 11.15
CA THR A 218 10.43 -22.16 10.25
C THR A 218 8.93 -21.87 10.23
N LEU A 219 8.54 -21.01 9.28
CA LEU A 219 7.15 -20.63 9.07
C LEU A 219 6.47 -21.82 8.42
N ASN A 220 5.79 -22.64 9.21
CA ASN A 220 4.72 -23.46 8.69
C ASN A 220 3.61 -22.47 8.31
N SER A 221 3.61 -22.13 7.02
CA SER A 221 2.73 -21.24 6.30
C SER A 221 1.27 -21.41 6.67
N SER A 222 0.55 -20.35 6.70
CA SER A 222 -0.91 -20.17 6.56
C SER A 222 -1.65 -19.54 7.73
N ASP A 223 -0.95 -19.13 8.78
CA ASP A 223 -1.63 -18.57 9.95
C ASP A 223 -1.37 -17.07 10.10
N THR A 224 -2.44 -16.28 10.31
CA THR A 224 -2.36 -14.83 10.58
C THR A 224 -1.55 -14.53 11.84
N GLU A 225 -1.58 -15.45 12.84
CA GLU A 225 -0.71 -15.38 14.02
C GLU A 225 0.75 -15.37 13.61
N THR A 226 1.12 -16.14 12.58
CA THR A 226 2.47 -16.21 12.06
C THR A 226 2.93 -14.88 11.44
N LEU A 227 2.07 -14.17 10.74
CA LEU A 227 2.39 -12.84 10.18
C LEU A 227 2.51 -11.77 11.26
N VAL A 228 1.60 -11.79 12.22
CA VAL A 228 1.66 -10.90 13.39
C VAL A 228 2.93 -11.19 14.19
N GLU A 229 3.31 -12.46 14.35
CA GLU A 229 4.53 -12.85 15.06
C GLU A 229 5.80 -12.47 14.27
N LEU A 230 5.83 -12.70 12.95
CA LEU A 230 6.92 -12.27 12.10
C LEU A 230 7.11 -10.76 12.16
N ALA A 231 6.02 -10.03 12.10
CA ALA A 231 6.03 -8.60 12.16
C ALA A 231 6.35 -8.08 13.56
N ARG A 232 5.94 -8.77 14.63
CA ARG A 232 6.41 -8.52 16.00
C ARG A 232 7.91 -8.72 16.11
N GLN A 233 8.45 -9.81 15.57
CA GLN A 233 9.88 -10.06 15.54
C GLN A 233 10.62 -8.97 14.76
N TYR A 234 10.08 -8.53 13.64
CA TYR A 234 10.64 -7.41 12.85
C TYR A 234 10.63 -6.10 13.66
N ALA A 235 9.57 -5.82 14.39
CA ALA A 235 9.42 -4.62 15.21
C ALA A 235 10.32 -4.62 16.45
N PHE A 236 10.37 -5.73 17.21
CA PHE A 236 11.04 -5.79 18.52
C PHE A 236 12.57 -5.79 18.48
N LYS A 237 13.20 -6.08 17.36
CA LYS A 237 14.69 -6.09 17.30
C LYS A 237 15.33 -4.71 17.29
N THR A 238 14.58 -3.64 17.07
CA THR A 238 15.15 -2.32 16.82
C THR A 238 15.06 -1.33 17.97
N THR A 239 14.14 -1.50 18.96
CA THR A 239 14.08 -0.63 20.15
C THR A 239 13.42 -1.34 21.34
N PRO A 240 14.18 -1.64 22.43
CA PRO A 240 13.65 -2.32 23.61
C PRO A 240 12.82 -1.46 24.57
N ASP A 241 12.78 -0.13 24.41
CA ASP A 241 12.32 0.79 25.46
C ASP A 241 10.84 1.21 25.39
N LEU A 242 10.08 0.77 24.40
CA LEU A 242 8.66 1.05 24.29
C LEU A 242 7.83 -0.17 24.76
N ASN A 243 7.06 -0.01 25.82
CA ASN A 243 6.13 -1.05 26.29
C ASN A 243 4.87 -1.10 25.40
N VAL A 244 5.08 -1.50 24.15
CA VAL A 244 4.05 -1.48 23.11
C VAL A 244 3.18 -2.73 23.20
N ARG A 245 1.86 -2.54 23.21
CA ARG A 245 0.90 -3.63 23.05
C ARG A 245 0.55 -3.79 21.58
N ILE A 246 1.01 -4.87 20.97
CA ILE A 246 0.71 -5.23 19.59
C ILE A 246 -0.30 -6.37 19.62
N ASN A 247 -1.52 -6.11 19.20
CA ASN A 247 -2.61 -7.09 19.19
C ASN A 247 -3.15 -7.36 17.78
N THR A 248 -2.87 -6.47 16.82
CA THR A 248 -3.42 -6.49 15.47
C THR A 248 -2.31 -6.28 14.45
N PHE A 249 -2.55 -6.67 13.21
CA PHE A 249 -1.63 -6.37 12.11
C PHE A 249 -1.49 -4.86 11.88
N ALA A 250 -2.56 -4.10 12.08
CA ALA A 250 -2.52 -2.64 12.05
C ALA A 250 -1.58 -2.06 13.13
N ASP A 251 -1.53 -2.64 14.33
CA ASP A 251 -0.56 -2.25 15.37
C ASP A 251 0.88 -2.51 14.92
N VAL A 252 1.11 -3.62 14.21
CA VAL A 252 2.43 -3.94 13.66
C VAL A 252 2.89 -2.92 12.64
N ILE A 253 2.05 -2.62 11.63
CA ILE A 253 2.36 -1.61 10.61
C ILE A 253 2.69 -0.28 11.28
N SER A 254 1.86 0.12 12.24
CA SER A 254 2.02 1.39 12.95
C SER A 254 3.28 1.41 13.81
N TYR A 255 3.63 0.31 14.46
CA TYR A 255 4.86 0.22 15.23
C TYR A 255 6.11 0.29 14.34
N ILE A 256 6.12 -0.40 13.19
CA ILE A 256 7.18 -0.24 12.19
C ILE A 256 7.27 1.22 11.72
N GLY A 257 6.12 1.89 11.55
CA GLY A 257 6.05 3.31 11.23
C GLY A 257 6.76 4.18 12.29
N ILE A 258 6.55 3.92 13.57
CA ILE A 258 7.27 4.58 14.66
C ILE A 258 8.77 4.34 14.54
N LEU A 259 9.20 3.10 14.35
CA LEU A 259 10.61 2.74 14.29
C LEU A 259 11.36 3.35 13.09
N ARG A 260 10.66 3.51 11.97
CA ARG A 260 11.21 4.12 10.74
C ARG A 260 11.16 5.65 10.73
N SER A 261 10.43 6.25 11.66
CA SER A 261 10.36 7.71 11.79
C SER A 261 11.55 8.25 12.57
N ASP A 262 11.77 9.55 12.52
CA ASP A 262 12.84 10.24 13.24
C ASP A 262 12.46 10.71 14.64
N TYR A 263 11.28 10.36 15.14
CA TYR A 263 10.78 10.73 16.48
C TYR A 263 10.67 9.56 17.47
N THR A 264 11.31 8.44 17.17
CA THR A 264 11.25 7.21 18.00
C THR A 264 11.60 7.43 19.48
N ASN A 265 12.46 8.42 19.76
CA ASN A 265 12.92 8.75 21.12
C ASN A 265 12.14 9.90 21.77
N ASP A 266 11.00 10.31 21.21
CA ASP A 266 10.17 11.38 21.77
C ASP A 266 9.56 10.95 23.11
N GLU A 267 9.84 11.70 24.19
CA GLU A 267 9.30 11.45 25.51
C GLU A 267 7.77 11.60 25.57
N LYS A 268 7.18 12.42 24.70
CA LYS A 268 5.72 12.57 24.60
C LYS A 268 5.09 11.34 23.97
N LEU A 269 5.74 10.75 22.95
CA LEU A 269 5.31 9.48 22.36
C LEU A 269 5.37 8.37 23.41
N LYS A 270 6.48 8.30 24.15
CA LYS A 270 6.62 7.34 25.26
C LYS A 270 5.51 7.51 26.30
N ALA A 271 5.16 8.75 26.64
CA ALA A 271 4.06 9.02 27.56
C ALA A 271 2.71 8.57 27.03
N LEU A 272 2.42 8.77 25.73
CA LEU A 272 1.19 8.29 25.11
C LEU A 272 1.06 6.77 25.20
N ILE A 273 2.13 6.04 24.91
CA ILE A 273 2.14 4.58 24.94
C ILE A 273 2.15 4.05 26.39
N ASN A 274 3.08 4.53 27.22
CA ASN A 274 3.31 3.95 28.54
C ASN A 274 2.31 4.44 29.60
N THR A 275 1.89 5.71 29.53
CA THR A 275 1.03 6.34 30.55
C THR A 275 -0.43 6.40 30.13
N PHE A 276 -0.70 6.76 28.88
CA PHE A 276 -2.06 6.87 28.35
C PHE A 276 -2.54 5.61 27.66
N HIS A 277 -1.67 4.59 27.50
CA HIS A 277 -1.99 3.27 26.95
C HIS A 277 -2.54 3.28 25.51
N TYR A 278 -2.17 4.27 24.70
CA TYR A 278 -2.49 4.27 23.29
C TYR A 278 -1.81 3.08 22.59
N LYS A 279 -2.56 2.42 21.70
CA LYS A 279 -1.99 1.42 20.79
C LYS A 279 -1.26 2.12 19.66
N PRO A 280 -0.25 1.51 19.02
CA PRO A 280 0.43 2.10 17.86
C PRO A 280 -0.54 2.52 16.76
N SER A 281 -1.53 1.70 16.44
CA SER A 281 -2.55 1.96 15.42
C SER A 281 -3.50 3.13 15.72
N GLU A 282 -3.48 3.65 16.94
CA GLU A 282 -4.26 4.82 17.35
C GLU A 282 -3.46 6.12 17.23
N LEU A 283 -2.16 6.03 16.93
CA LEU A 283 -1.24 7.16 16.80
C LEU A 283 -1.02 7.53 15.32
N ILE A 284 -0.32 8.65 15.10
CA ILE A 284 0.17 9.05 13.78
C ILE A 284 1.56 8.44 13.62
N THR A 285 1.67 7.43 12.78
CA THR A 285 2.88 6.66 12.58
C THR A 285 3.35 6.66 11.12
N CYS A 286 2.43 6.97 10.22
CA CYS A 286 2.64 7.06 8.78
C CYS A 286 2.07 8.38 8.24
N ARG A 287 2.53 8.77 7.06
CA ARG A 287 2.03 9.99 6.40
C ARG A 287 0.53 9.94 6.09
N GLU A 288 -0.01 8.75 5.82
CA GLU A 288 -1.43 8.52 5.57
C GLU A 288 -2.27 8.75 6.83
N ASP A 289 -1.76 8.39 8.00
CA ASP A 289 -2.43 8.66 9.28
C ASP A 289 -2.52 10.17 9.54
N LEU A 290 -1.44 10.90 9.24
CA LEU A 290 -1.42 12.36 9.38
C LEU A 290 -2.36 13.04 8.37
N TYR A 291 -2.40 12.56 7.12
CA TYR A 291 -3.34 13.03 6.13
C TYR A 291 -4.79 12.83 6.59
N GLN A 292 -5.12 11.62 7.05
CA GLN A 292 -6.46 11.30 7.53
C GLN A 292 -6.82 12.12 8.77
N TYR A 293 -5.89 12.33 9.68
CA TYR A 293 -6.10 13.20 10.84
C TYR A 293 -6.54 14.60 10.43
N TYR A 294 -5.91 15.20 9.43
CA TYR A 294 -6.31 16.52 8.93
C TYR A 294 -7.69 16.51 8.25
N VAL A 295 -8.00 15.46 7.49
CA VAL A 295 -9.33 15.31 6.86
C VAL A 295 -10.42 15.19 7.93
N ASP A 296 -10.21 14.36 8.95
CA ASP A 296 -11.14 14.15 10.08
C ASP A 296 -11.37 15.43 10.89
N HIS A 297 -10.41 16.36 10.87
CA HIS A 297 -10.51 17.69 11.51
C HIS A 297 -10.99 18.79 10.55
N GLY A 298 -11.62 18.41 9.44
CA GLY A 298 -12.31 19.32 8.53
C GLY A 298 -11.46 19.99 7.46
N CYS A 299 -10.21 19.55 7.25
CA CYS A 299 -9.44 19.98 6.11
C CYS A 299 -9.96 19.34 4.81
N THR A 300 -9.92 20.10 3.71
CA THR A 300 -10.11 19.50 2.39
C THR A 300 -8.94 18.56 2.08
N GLU A 301 -9.17 17.53 1.26
CA GLU A 301 -8.13 16.56 0.86
C GLU A 301 -6.86 17.24 0.33
N ARG A 302 -7.02 18.25 -0.52
CA ARG A 302 -5.89 19.03 -1.07
C ARG A 302 -5.11 19.75 0.00
N MET A 303 -5.79 20.32 1.01
CA MET A 303 -5.13 21.00 2.13
C MET A 303 -4.45 19.99 3.04
N ALA A 304 -5.11 18.88 3.39
CA ALA A 304 -4.56 17.81 4.19
C ALA A 304 -3.28 17.24 3.56
N PHE A 305 -3.30 16.98 2.25
CA PHE A 305 -2.12 16.51 1.50
C PHE A 305 -0.97 17.52 1.52
N LYS A 306 -1.27 18.81 1.36
CA LYS A 306 -0.26 19.87 1.43
C LYS A 306 0.37 19.96 2.82
N LEU A 307 -0.45 19.92 3.88
CA LEU A 307 0.02 19.94 5.28
C LEU A 307 0.89 18.73 5.59
N MET A 308 0.42 17.52 5.28
CA MET A 308 1.19 16.28 5.43
C MET A 308 2.52 16.35 4.66
N SER A 309 2.51 16.80 3.42
CA SER A 309 3.73 16.92 2.60
C SER A 309 4.72 17.95 3.15
N ASN A 310 4.24 19.01 3.78
CA ASN A 310 5.08 20.03 4.41
C ASN A 310 5.74 19.49 5.69
N VAL A 311 5.00 18.78 6.54
CA VAL A 311 5.55 18.09 7.72
C VAL A 311 6.67 17.14 7.28
N ARG A 312 6.41 16.29 6.29
CA ARG A 312 7.42 15.37 5.73
C ARG A 312 8.68 16.07 5.22
N LYS A 313 8.57 17.32 4.77
CA LYS A 313 9.71 18.13 4.28
C LYS A 313 10.35 18.98 5.39
N GLY A 314 9.97 18.81 6.64
CA GLY A 314 10.45 19.62 7.76
C GLY A 314 10.02 21.10 7.69
N LYS A 315 8.93 21.38 6.99
CA LYS A 315 8.38 22.74 6.87
C LYS A 315 7.21 22.89 7.83
N ASN A 316 7.40 23.61 8.93
CA ASN A 316 6.35 23.89 9.90
C ASN A 316 5.28 24.84 9.35
N TYR A 317 4.02 24.41 9.46
CA TYR A 317 2.86 25.23 9.12
C TYR A 317 1.79 25.15 10.22
N LEU A 318 2.19 25.39 11.48
CA LEU A 318 1.28 25.35 12.63
C LEU A 318 0.14 26.39 12.55
N ASN A 319 0.35 27.49 11.80
CA ASN A 319 -0.64 28.56 11.66
C ASN A 319 -1.90 28.16 10.87
N ASN A 320 -1.94 26.95 10.31
CA ASN A 320 -3.06 26.44 9.51
C ASN A 320 -3.75 25.23 10.15
N PHE A 321 -3.49 24.94 11.42
CA PHE A 321 -4.31 23.97 12.12
C PHE A 321 -5.75 24.50 12.20
N PRO A 322 -6.76 23.65 11.84
CA PRO A 322 -8.15 24.05 12.06
C PRO A 322 -8.32 24.36 13.56
N SER A 323 -8.90 25.51 13.86
CA SER A 323 -9.08 26.07 15.19
C SER A 323 -10.10 25.32 16.06
N GLN A 324 -10.37 24.06 15.78
CA GLN A 324 -11.16 23.21 16.67
C GLN A 324 -10.35 22.95 17.95
N GLU A 325 -11.00 23.17 19.06
CA GLU A 325 -10.44 22.96 20.39
C GLU A 325 -9.79 21.59 20.51
N MET A 326 -8.47 21.59 20.59
CA MET A 326 -7.68 20.38 20.79
C MET A 326 -7.90 19.85 22.20
N ARG A 327 -8.73 18.81 22.33
CA ARG A 327 -9.25 18.36 23.63
C ARG A 327 -8.46 17.22 24.21
N THR A 328 -7.82 16.38 23.37
CA THR A 328 -7.17 15.15 23.80
C THR A 328 -5.66 15.28 23.99
N ALA A 329 -5.06 14.36 24.74
CA ALA A 329 -3.60 14.25 24.86
C ALA A 329 -2.95 13.98 23.49
N LYS A 330 -3.62 13.20 22.63
CA LYS A 330 -3.22 12.93 21.26
C LYS A 330 -3.16 14.22 20.43
N ASP A 331 -4.18 15.09 20.48
CA ASP A 331 -4.20 16.34 19.70
C ASP A 331 -3.06 17.26 20.09
N LYS A 332 -2.76 17.37 21.38
CA LYS A 332 -1.63 18.16 21.89
C LYS A 332 -0.29 17.59 21.44
N TRP A 333 -0.18 16.26 21.40
CA TRP A 333 1.01 15.60 20.88
C TRP A 333 1.18 15.82 19.37
N VAL A 334 0.10 15.74 18.57
CA VAL A 334 0.17 15.94 17.10
C VAL A 334 0.76 17.29 16.73
N ILE A 335 0.44 18.37 17.48
CA ILE A 335 1.05 19.67 17.24
C ILE A 335 2.55 19.60 17.43
N SER A 336 3.00 19.13 18.60
CA SER A 336 4.42 19.01 18.90
C SER A 336 5.13 18.04 17.92
N PHE A 337 4.48 16.94 17.61
CA PHE A 337 4.94 16.00 16.60
C PHE A 337 5.21 16.68 15.25
N CYS A 338 4.27 17.50 14.73
CA CYS A 338 4.44 18.21 13.47
C CYS A 338 5.55 19.27 13.51
N GLU A 339 5.93 19.76 14.69
CA GLU A 339 7.05 20.68 14.86
C GLU A 339 8.40 19.99 14.73
N ASP A 340 8.51 18.79 15.26
CA ASP A 340 9.77 18.08 15.46
C ASP A 340 10.08 17.03 14.38
N VAL A 341 9.04 16.36 13.85
CA VAL A 341 9.23 15.29 12.86
C VAL A 341 9.75 15.82 11.53
N ARG A 342 10.73 15.13 10.95
CA ARG A 342 11.33 15.47 9.65
C ARG A 342 11.12 14.36 8.61
N TYR A 343 10.86 13.16 9.09
CA TYR A 343 10.60 12.01 8.23
C TYR A 343 9.42 11.19 8.77
N LEU A 344 8.48 10.90 7.91
CA LEU A 344 7.35 10.04 8.18
C LEU A 344 7.20 9.03 7.04
N PRO A 345 7.27 7.72 7.33
CA PRO A 345 7.19 6.67 6.32
C PRO A 345 5.79 6.60 5.70
N SER A 346 5.69 5.97 4.55
CA SER A 346 4.41 5.59 3.95
C SER A 346 3.92 4.27 4.52
N LYS A 347 2.63 4.17 4.80
CA LYS A 347 1.98 2.91 5.17
C LYS A 347 2.12 1.87 4.07
N THR A 348 1.95 2.28 2.81
CA THR A 348 2.15 1.44 1.64
C THR A 348 3.57 0.87 1.59
N ASP A 349 4.59 1.73 1.78
CA ASP A 349 5.99 1.28 1.75
C ASP A 349 6.29 0.24 2.85
N ILE A 350 5.67 0.39 4.03
CA ILE A 350 5.84 -0.57 5.14
C ILE A 350 5.21 -1.91 4.79
N ILE A 351 3.98 -1.91 4.27
CA ILE A 351 3.25 -3.15 3.95
C ILE A 351 3.94 -3.88 2.80
N GLU A 352 4.32 -3.18 1.73
CA GLU A 352 5.03 -3.76 0.59
C GLU A 352 6.39 -4.35 1.02
N ASP A 353 7.18 -3.63 1.81
CA ASP A 353 8.44 -4.13 2.32
C ASP A 353 8.22 -5.39 3.18
N LEU A 354 7.16 -5.42 4.01
CA LEU A 354 6.84 -6.55 4.86
C LEU A 354 6.44 -7.76 4.02
N PHE A 355 5.55 -7.58 3.05
CA PHE A 355 5.10 -8.64 2.14
C PHE A 355 6.24 -9.18 1.29
N PHE A 356 7.07 -8.31 0.73
CA PHE A 356 8.26 -8.70 -0.03
C PHE A 356 9.25 -9.52 0.81
N ASN A 357 9.48 -9.11 2.06
CA ASN A 357 10.32 -9.85 2.99
C ASN A 357 9.77 -11.26 3.29
N ILE A 358 8.45 -11.37 3.43
CA ILE A 358 7.78 -12.65 3.65
C ILE A 358 7.93 -13.53 2.40
N ALA A 359 7.61 -13.00 1.21
CA ALA A 359 7.70 -13.73 -0.05
C ALA A 359 9.11 -14.25 -0.33
N CYS A 360 10.14 -13.42 -0.14
CA CYS A 360 11.54 -13.84 -0.32
C CYS A 360 11.96 -15.00 0.60
N ARG A 361 11.23 -15.25 1.70
CA ARG A 361 11.58 -16.28 2.68
C ARG A 361 10.79 -17.55 2.52
N THR A 362 9.52 -17.44 2.15
CA THR A 362 8.58 -18.57 2.06
C THR A 362 8.58 -19.21 0.68
N ASN A 363 9.16 -18.59 -0.34
CA ASN A 363 9.02 -18.95 -1.75
C ASN A 363 7.56 -19.10 -2.20
N THR A 364 6.63 -18.46 -1.50
CA THR A 364 5.20 -18.44 -1.82
C THR A 364 4.74 -17.00 -1.93
N SER A 365 3.79 -16.73 -2.81
CA SER A 365 3.13 -15.43 -2.83
C SER A 365 2.55 -15.15 -1.44
N PRO A 366 2.93 -14.04 -0.77
CA PRO A 366 2.39 -13.72 0.56
C PRO A 366 0.88 -13.59 0.54
N PHE A 367 0.33 -13.27 -0.62
CA PHE A 367 -1.09 -13.05 -0.83
C PHE A 367 -1.87 -14.37 -0.91
N GLU A 368 -1.36 -15.37 -1.59
CA GLU A 368 -2.00 -16.70 -1.63
C GLU A 368 -2.01 -17.34 -0.25
N SER A 369 -0.91 -17.22 0.50
CA SER A 369 -0.85 -17.77 1.87
C SER A 369 -1.75 -17.03 2.87
N LEU A 370 -2.17 -15.78 2.57
CA LEU A 370 -3.03 -14.96 3.42
C LEU A 370 -4.52 -15.07 3.09
N ILE A 371 -4.85 -15.40 1.84
CA ILE A 371 -6.24 -15.45 1.36
C ILE A 371 -6.79 -16.89 1.27
N THR A 372 -5.94 -17.88 1.05
CA THR A 372 -6.36 -19.26 0.78
C THR A 372 -6.60 -20.13 2.01
N ASN A 373 -6.66 -19.55 3.21
CA ASN A 373 -7.08 -20.31 4.41
C ASN A 373 -8.10 -19.58 5.23
#